data_4b768a3261154af36c4df05db24228a2
#
_entry.id   4b768a3261154af36c4df05db24228a2
#
_cell.length_a   1.000
_cell.length_b   1.000
_cell.length_c   1.000
_cell.angle_alpha   90.00
_cell.angle_beta   90.00
_cell.angle_gamma   90.00
#
_symmetry.space_group_name_H-M   'P 1'
#
loop_
_entity.id
_entity.type
_entity.pdbx_description
1 polymer ?
#
loop_
_entity_poly.entity_id
_entity_poly.type
_entity_poly.pdbx_seq_one_letter_code
_entity_poly.pdbx_strand_id
1 'polypeptide(L)'
;MLGRCRTIRFNVKKGDVEMPNQIKLLIFTTGWMVFRAVGAGLFLILGAIGSDRSASSDWTIAFLGDFVIGTTALFLAYHIWKKPSAFLWGILLAWNAVGLFDLFGALSHSFSAPFSPFPEIGINETSIRTILTLNTVIQFVAIGLMFRSKVKAYFRV
;
A
#
# COMPACT_ATOMS: atom_id res chain seq x y z
N MET A 1 -8.91 -19.74 52.66
CA MET A 1 -8.06 -18.55 52.38
C MET A 1 -8.25 -18.19 50.91
N LEU A 2 -9.08 -17.20 50.65
CA LEU A 2 -9.38 -16.74 49.27
C LEU A 2 -8.44 -15.55 48.95
N GLY A 3 -7.47 -15.82 48.08
CA GLY A 3 -6.53 -14.79 47.60
C GLY A 3 -7.26 -13.73 46.75
N ARG A 4 -7.27 -12.48 47.25
CA ARG A 4 -7.78 -11.34 46.47
C ARG A 4 -6.90 -11.11 45.24
N CYS A 5 -7.44 -11.39 44.06
CA CYS A 5 -6.85 -11.00 42.80
C CYS A 5 -6.88 -9.45 42.72
N ARG A 6 -5.73 -8.81 42.91
CA ARG A 6 -5.57 -7.35 42.77
C ARG A 6 -5.60 -7.00 41.31
N THR A 7 -6.75 -6.55 40.83
CA THR A 7 -6.88 -5.95 39.48
C THR A 7 -6.08 -4.66 39.46
N ILE A 8 -4.88 -4.68 38.91
CA ILE A 8 -4.08 -3.47 38.67
C ILE A 8 -4.79 -2.71 37.53
N ARG A 9 -5.59 -1.72 37.91
CA ARG A 9 -6.10 -0.73 36.96
C ARG A 9 -4.94 0.18 36.58
N PHE A 10 -4.37 -0.03 35.41
CA PHE A 10 -3.49 0.95 34.79
C PHE A 10 -4.34 2.16 34.42
N ASN A 11 -4.28 3.18 35.28
CA ASN A 11 -4.84 4.50 35.00
C ASN A 11 -3.89 5.20 34.01
N VAL A 12 -3.96 4.83 32.70
CA VAL A 12 -3.22 5.53 31.66
C VAL A 12 -3.87 6.90 31.53
N LYS A 13 -3.27 7.91 32.18
CA LYS A 13 -3.54 9.30 31.87
C LYS A 13 -3.49 9.45 30.35
N LYS A 14 -4.55 9.99 29.76
CA LYS A 14 -4.70 10.35 28.35
C LYS A 14 -3.82 11.59 28.07
N GLY A 15 -2.52 11.45 28.35
CA GLY A 15 -1.47 12.37 27.94
C GLY A 15 -0.98 11.87 26.58
N ASP A 16 -0.69 12.77 25.70
CA ASP A 16 -0.24 12.60 24.33
C ASP A 16 0.81 11.46 24.20
N VAL A 17 0.31 10.23 24.01
CA VAL A 17 1.20 9.10 23.66
C VAL A 17 1.66 9.37 22.24
N GLU A 18 2.86 9.93 22.13
CA GLU A 18 3.47 10.17 20.85
C GLU A 18 3.46 8.88 20.02
N MET A 19 2.84 8.96 18.84
CA MET A 19 2.72 7.80 17.94
C MET A 19 4.12 7.29 17.57
N PRO A 20 4.40 6.00 17.76
CA PRO A 20 5.71 5.41 17.42
C PRO A 20 6.09 5.68 15.97
N ASN A 21 7.35 6.01 15.68
CA ASN A 21 7.82 6.30 14.33
C ASN A 21 7.54 5.17 13.34
N GLN A 22 7.52 3.91 13.80
CA GLN A 22 7.17 2.76 12.96
C GLN A 22 5.71 2.81 12.48
N ILE A 23 4.80 3.34 13.29
CA ILE A 23 3.38 3.52 12.89
C ILE A 23 3.27 4.70 11.93
N LYS A 24 3.97 5.81 12.19
CA LYS A 24 4.02 6.95 11.24
C LYS A 24 4.52 6.49 9.88
N LEU A 25 5.57 5.67 9.85
CA LEU A 25 6.12 5.12 8.63
C LEU A 25 5.15 4.13 7.95
N LEU A 26 4.43 3.30 8.71
CA LEU A 26 3.40 2.40 8.15
C LEU A 26 2.25 3.18 7.53
N ILE A 27 1.79 4.26 8.18
CA ILE A 27 0.77 5.16 7.61
C ILE A 27 1.28 5.81 6.33
N PHE A 28 2.52 6.28 6.33
CA PHE A 28 3.14 6.90 5.16
C PHE A 28 3.24 5.91 3.99
N THR A 29 3.80 4.71 4.22
CA THR A 29 3.96 3.68 3.16
C THR A 29 2.62 3.20 2.63
N THR A 30 1.60 3.06 3.50
CA THR A 30 0.23 2.72 3.07
C THR A 30 -0.37 3.86 2.25
N GLY A 31 -0.27 5.11 2.73
CA GLY A 31 -0.78 6.29 2.02
C GLY A 31 -0.08 6.57 0.69
N TRP A 32 1.24 6.23 0.60
CA TRP A 32 2.00 6.34 -0.65
C TRP A 32 1.35 5.58 -1.80
N MET A 33 0.69 4.46 -1.52
CA MET A 33 0.05 3.66 -2.56
C MET A 33 -1.07 4.40 -3.31
N VAL A 34 -1.55 5.57 -2.82
CA VAL A 34 -2.50 6.41 -3.55
C VAL A 34 -1.96 6.85 -4.92
N PHE A 35 -0.64 7.01 -5.04
CA PHE A 35 -0.02 7.37 -6.33
C PHE A 35 -0.24 6.31 -7.41
N ARG A 36 -0.49 5.05 -7.04
CA ARG A 36 -0.89 4.00 -7.99
C ARG A 36 -2.24 4.33 -8.63
N ALA A 37 -3.24 4.75 -7.82
CA ALA A 37 -4.54 5.13 -8.35
C ALA A 37 -4.45 6.39 -9.21
N VAL A 38 -3.61 7.36 -8.84
CA VAL A 38 -3.40 8.57 -9.64
C VAL A 38 -2.78 8.22 -11.00
N GLY A 39 -1.72 7.41 -11.01
CA GLY A 39 -1.07 6.97 -12.25
C GLY A 39 -2.02 6.15 -13.15
N ALA A 40 -2.69 5.15 -12.57
CA ALA A 40 -3.65 4.33 -13.29
C ALA A 40 -4.82 5.15 -13.84
N GLY A 41 -5.39 6.05 -13.04
CA GLY A 41 -6.48 6.93 -13.46
C GLY A 41 -6.09 7.86 -14.60
N LEU A 42 -4.88 8.45 -14.53
CA LEU A 42 -4.36 9.29 -15.60
C LEU A 42 -4.21 8.51 -16.91
N PHE A 43 -3.63 7.32 -16.89
CA PHE A 43 -3.46 6.51 -18.11
C PHE A 43 -4.79 6.05 -18.69
N LEU A 44 -5.77 5.71 -17.84
CA LEU A 44 -7.13 5.37 -18.29
C LEU A 44 -7.84 6.57 -18.93
N ILE A 45 -7.76 7.77 -18.31
CA ILE A 45 -8.40 9.00 -18.81
C ILE A 45 -7.74 9.49 -20.11
N LEU A 46 -6.41 9.44 -20.17
CA LEU A 46 -5.67 9.89 -21.35
C LEU A 46 -5.74 8.90 -22.52
N GLY A 47 -6.45 7.78 -22.35
CA GLY A 47 -6.60 6.77 -23.40
C GLY A 47 -5.27 6.10 -23.80
N ALA A 48 -4.29 6.12 -22.92
CA ALA A 48 -2.98 5.51 -23.17
C ALA A 48 -3.04 3.97 -23.13
N ILE A 49 -4.14 3.42 -22.60
CA ILE A 49 -4.38 1.99 -22.48
C ILE A 49 -5.44 1.60 -23.50
N GLY A 50 -5.13 0.60 -24.35
CA GLY A 50 -6.07 0.11 -25.37
C GLY A 50 -6.19 0.98 -26.62
N SER A 51 -5.35 2.00 -26.78
CA SER A 51 -5.20 2.77 -28.02
C SER A 51 -3.99 2.29 -28.83
N ASP A 52 -3.94 2.63 -30.13
CA ASP A 52 -2.79 2.35 -31.04
C ASP A 52 -1.44 2.92 -30.52
N ARG A 53 -1.47 3.65 -29.41
CA ARG A 53 -0.29 4.28 -28.79
C ARG A 53 0.47 3.38 -27.84
N SER A 54 0.25 2.03 -27.84
CA SER A 54 1.28 1.15 -27.28
C SER A 54 0.96 0.21 -26.12
N ALA A 55 -0.18 0.26 -25.49
CA ALA A 55 -0.47 -0.77 -24.47
C ALA A 55 -1.43 -1.80 -25.05
N SER A 56 -1.03 -3.06 -25.00
CA SER A 56 -1.99 -4.15 -25.22
C SER A 56 -3.11 -4.03 -24.18
N SER A 57 -4.31 -4.52 -24.51
CA SER A 57 -5.46 -4.57 -23.60
C SER A 57 -5.14 -5.24 -22.26
N ASP A 58 -4.05 -6.03 -22.22
CA ASP A 58 -3.56 -6.76 -21.05
C ASP A 58 -3.14 -5.84 -19.90
N TRP A 59 -2.68 -4.61 -20.19
CA TRP A 59 -2.37 -3.61 -19.16
C TRP A 59 -3.60 -3.08 -18.42
N THR A 60 -4.80 -3.21 -19.01
CA THR A 60 -6.03 -2.75 -18.37
C THR A 60 -6.27 -3.40 -17.00
N ILE A 61 -5.98 -4.70 -16.88
CA ILE A 61 -6.15 -5.44 -15.61
C ILE A 61 -5.18 -4.93 -14.56
N ALA A 62 -3.90 -4.73 -14.90
CA ALA A 62 -2.89 -4.20 -13.99
C ALA A 62 -3.27 -2.78 -13.49
N PHE A 63 -3.73 -1.90 -14.36
CA PHE A 63 -4.15 -0.56 -13.97
C PHE A 63 -5.45 -0.53 -13.16
N LEU A 64 -6.38 -1.46 -13.39
CA LEU A 64 -7.55 -1.61 -12.52
C LEU A 64 -7.13 -2.07 -11.11
N GLY A 65 -6.19 -3.00 -11.01
CA GLY A 65 -5.60 -3.42 -9.73
C GLY A 65 -4.95 -2.23 -9.01
N ASP A 66 -4.11 -1.47 -9.71
CA ASP A 66 -3.48 -0.24 -9.21
C ASP A 66 -4.51 0.78 -8.72
N PHE A 67 -5.59 0.98 -9.47
CA PHE A 67 -6.65 1.91 -9.11
C PHE A 67 -7.37 1.48 -7.82
N VAL A 68 -7.71 0.20 -7.67
CA VAL A 68 -8.38 -0.34 -6.47
C VAL A 68 -7.45 -0.26 -5.25
N ILE A 69 -6.20 -0.69 -5.39
CA ILE A 69 -5.21 -0.63 -4.30
C ILE A 69 -4.97 0.82 -3.88
N GLY A 70 -4.76 1.72 -4.84
CA GLY A 70 -4.49 3.12 -4.54
C GLY A 70 -5.66 3.86 -3.91
N THR A 71 -6.90 3.64 -4.37
CA THR A 71 -8.08 4.28 -3.79
C THR A 71 -8.38 3.80 -2.38
N THR A 72 -8.17 2.52 -2.10
CA THR A 72 -8.35 1.96 -0.75
C THR A 72 -7.23 2.34 0.22
N ALA A 73 -6.06 2.76 -0.28
CA ALA A 73 -4.91 3.13 0.53
C ALA A 73 -5.20 4.24 1.55
N LEU A 74 -5.88 5.31 1.13
CA LEU A 74 -6.23 6.44 2.02
C LEU A 74 -7.19 6.02 3.13
N PHE A 75 -8.16 5.18 2.79
CA PHE A 75 -9.10 4.65 3.76
C PHE A 75 -8.37 3.81 4.82
N LEU A 76 -7.46 2.94 4.40
CA LEU A 76 -6.67 2.11 5.32
C LEU A 76 -5.72 2.96 6.16
N ALA A 77 -5.01 3.92 5.57
CA ALA A 77 -4.12 4.84 6.29
C ALA A 77 -4.87 5.62 7.38
N TYR A 78 -6.07 6.12 7.07
CA TYR A 78 -6.95 6.77 8.05
C TYR A 78 -7.33 5.83 9.20
N HIS A 79 -7.67 4.57 8.91
CA HIS A 79 -8.06 3.60 9.94
C HIS A 79 -6.88 3.15 10.81
N ILE A 80 -5.66 3.04 10.26
CA ILE A 80 -4.45 2.80 11.04
C ILE A 80 -4.31 3.89 12.11
N TRP A 81 -4.55 5.14 11.75
CA TRP A 81 -4.43 6.25 12.66
C TRP A 81 -5.54 6.30 13.71
N LYS A 82 -6.79 6.09 13.31
CA LYS A 82 -7.96 6.34 14.17
C LYS A 82 -8.47 5.13 14.93
N LYS A 83 -8.38 3.94 14.37
CA LYS A 83 -9.04 2.73 14.91
C LYS A 83 -8.17 1.48 14.72
N PRO A 84 -6.95 1.44 15.32
CA PRO A 84 -6.11 0.26 15.20
C PRO A 84 -6.79 -0.95 15.89
N SER A 85 -6.75 -2.11 15.24
CA SER A 85 -7.27 -3.36 15.77
C SER A 85 -6.58 -4.56 15.13
N ALA A 86 -6.62 -5.71 15.79
CA ALA A 86 -6.09 -6.97 15.23
C ALA A 86 -6.73 -7.32 13.88
N PHE A 87 -8.04 -7.05 13.75
CA PHE A 87 -8.76 -7.25 12.48
C PHE A 87 -8.21 -6.36 11.36
N LEU A 88 -7.97 -5.06 11.66
CA LEU A 88 -7.37 -4.13 10.68
C LEU A 88 -5.95 -4.57 10.29
N TRP A 89 -5.17 -5.09 11.25
CA TRP A 89 -3.84 -5.64 10.95
C TRP A 89 -3.93 -6.79 9.93
N GLY A 90 -4.87 -7.73 10.12
CA GLY A 90 -5.10 -8.81 9.16
C GLY A 90 -5.51 -8.32 7.78
N ILE A 91 -6.42 -7.32 7.71
CA ILE A 91 -6.82 -6.69 6.44
C ILE A 91 -5.62 -6.04 5.75
N LEU A 92 -4.81 -5.28 6.50
CA LEU A 92 -3.62 -4.62 5.95
C LEU A 92 -2.61 -5.62 5.42
N LEU A 93 -2.42 -6.74 6.11
CA LEU A 93 -1.51 -7.79 5.66
C LEU A 93 -1.99 -8.40 4.33
N ALA A 94 -3.27 -8.76 4.26
CA ALA A 94 -3.87 -9.30 3.04
C ALA A 94 -3.82 -8.29 1.88
N TRP A 95 -4.16 -7.02 2.16
CA TRP A 95 -4.14 -5.94 1.18
C TRP A 95 -2.73 -5.69 0.63
N ASN A 96 -1.71 -5.66 1.50
CA ASN A 96 -0.31 -5.53 1.06
C ASN A 96 0.15 -6.75 0.25
N ALA A 97 -0.27 -7.97 0.62
CA ALA A 97 0.08 -9.17 -0.14
C ALA A 97 -0.54 -9.15 -1.54
N VAL A 98 -1.83 -8.79 -1.65
CA VAL A 98 -2.51 -8.64 -2.95
C VAL A 98 -1.86 -7.56 -3.80
N GLY A 99 -1.59 -6.38 -3.22
CA GLY A 99 -0.93 -5.30 -3.94
C GLY A 99 0.49 -5.62 -4.38
N LEU A 100 1.23 -6.41 -3.60
CA LEU A 100 2.56 -6.89 -3.97
C LEU A 100 2.49 -7.89 -5.13
N PHE A 101 1.52 -8.81 -5.09
CA PHE A 101 1.30 -9.77 -6.17
C PHE A 101 0.93 -9.07 -7.48
N ASP A 102 0.08 -8.06 -7.42
CA ASP A 102 -0.31 -7.22 -8.56
C ASP A 102 0.92 -6.48 -9.16
N LEU A 103 1.77 -5.88 -8.31
CA LEU A 103 3.01 -5.22 -8.76
C LEU A 103 4.00 -6.19 -9.41
N PHE A 104 4.15 -7.40 -8.89
CA PHE A 104 4.99 -8.41 -9.54
C PHE A 104 4.42 -8.83 -10.88
N GLY A 105 3.10 -8.97 -10.99
CA GLY A 105 2.41 -9.25 -12.25
C GLY A 105 2.66 -8.15 -13.28
N ALA A 106 2.45 -6.89 -12.90
CA ALA A 106 2.68 -5.72 -13.75
C ALA A 106 4.16 -5.58 -14.16
N LEU A 107 5.08 -5.78 -13.21
CA LEU A 107 6.52 -5.72 -13.49
C LEU A 107 6.95 -6.84 -14.45
N SER A 108 6.50 -8.07 -14.22
CA SER A 108 6.75 -9.21 -15.13
C SER A 108 6.17 -8.93 -16.53
N HIS A 109 4.94 -8.43 -16.58
CA HIS A 109 4.27 -8.09 -17.83
C HIS A 109 5.02 -7.01 -18.61
N SER A 110 5.64 -6.04 -17.91
CA SER A 110 6.42 -4.95 -18.55
C SER A 110 7.62 -5.43 -19.37
N PHE A 111 8.10 -6.64 -19.16
CA PHE A 111 9.17 -7.23 -19.95
C PHE A 111 8.66 -7.92 -21.22
N SER A 112 7.46 -8.49 -21.20
CA SER A 112 6.83 -9.15 -22.35
C SER A 112 6.02 -8.20 -23.22
N ALA A 113 5.42 -7.20 -22.62
CA ALA A 113 4.61 -6.15 -23.29
C ALA A 113 5.05 -4.76 -22.81
N PRO A 114 6.14 -4.20 -23.34
CA PRO A 114 6.66 -2.89 -22.94
C PRO A 114 5.60 -1.80 -23.05
N PHE A 115 5.54 -0.92 -22.05
CA PHE A 115 4.60 0.19 -21.97
C PHE A 115 5.33 1.53 -22.01
N SER A 116 5.13 2.31 -23.08
CA SER A 116 5.81 3.59 -23.31
C SER A 116 4.80 4.63 -23.81
N PRO A 117 3.88 5.09 -22.91
CA PRO A 117 2.72 5.88 -23.34
C PRO A 117 3.07 7.29 -23.82
N PHE A 118 4.07 7.92 -23.22
CA PHE A 118 4.47 9.30 -23.51
C PHE A 118 6.00 9.45 -23.47
N PRO A 119 6.74 8.82 -24.42
CA PRO A 119 8.19 8.84 -24.43
C PRO A 119 8.77 10.23 -24.61
N GLU A 120 8.06 11.13 -25.26
CA GLU A 120 8.43 12.53 -25.51
C GLU A 120 8.56 13.36 -24.23
N ILE A 121 7.88 12.98 -23.15
CA ILE A 121 7.98 13.62 -21.81
C ILE A 121 8.64 12.70 -20.77
N GLY A 122 9.33 11.66 -21.23
CA GLY A 122 10.09 10.76 -20.35
C GLY A 122 9.27 9.66 -19.68
N ILE A 123 7.98 9.51 -20.02
CA ILE A 123 7.16 8.39 -19.53
C ILE A 123 7.30 7.22 -20.52
N ASN A 124 8.40 6.54 -20.38
CA ASN A 124 8.81 5.40 -21.20
C ASN A 124 8.88 4.12 -20.37
N GLU A 125 9.20 3.00 -21.02
CA GLU A 125 9.23 1.69 -20.34
C GLU A 125 10.22 1.64 -19.15
N THR A 126 11.34 2.35 -19.22
CA THR A 126 12.31 2.41 -18.12
C THR A 126 11.73 3.13 -16.91
N SER A 127 11.06 4.27 -17.11
CA SER A 127 10.39 5.01 -16.03
C SER A 127 9.24 4.21 -15.43
N ILE A 128 8.45 3.52 -16.23
CA ILE A 128 7.37 2.63 -15.74
C ILE A 128 7.95 1.50 -14.88
N ARG A 129 8.97 0.77 -15.36
CA ARG A 129 9.64 -0.27 -14.57
C ARG A 129 10.24 0.27 -13.27
N THR A 130 10.82 1.46 -13.31
CA THR A 130 11.37 2.13 -12.12
C THR A 130 10.28 2.41 -11.09
N ILE A 131 9.13 2.96 -11.51
CA ILE A 131 8.00 3.25 -10.64
C ILE A 131 7.42 1.95 -10.04
N LEU A 132 7.23 0.91 -10.84
CA LEU A 132 6.76 -0.39 -10.37
C LEU A 132 7.72 -0.99 -9.34
N THR A 133 9.02 -0.94 -9.60
CA THR A 133 10.06 -1.43 -8.67
C THR A 133 10.06 -0.64 -7.37
N LEU A 134 9.98 0.69 -7.43
CA LEU A 134 9.89 1.56 -6.25
C LEU A 134 8.67 1.21 -5.39
N ASN A 135 7.50 1.10 -5.99
CA ASN A 135 6.27 0.73 -5.29
C ASN A 135 6.38 -0.67 -4.66
N THR A 136 7.02 -1.62 -5.35
CA THR A 136 7.29 -2.96 -4.83
C THR A 136 8.16 -2.90 -3.56
N VAL A 137 9.24 -2.13 -3.58
CA VAL A 137 10.12 -1.95 -2.41
C VAL A 137 9.37 -1.32 -1.24
N ILE A 138 8.59 -0.26 -1.49
CA ILE A 138 7.80 0.42 -0.45
C ILE A 138 6.79 -0.55 0.18
N GLN A 139 6.15 -1.39 -0.62
CA GLN A 139 5.18 -2.36 -0.13
C GLN A 139 5.83 -3.49 0.68
N PHE A 140 7.03 -3.94 0.30
CA PHE A 140 7.84 -4.84 1.14
C PHE A 140 8.20 -4.22 2.49
N VAL A 141 8.58 -2.94 2.50
CA VAL A 141 8.86 -2.21 3.74
C VAL A 141 7.61 -2.16 4.63
N ALA A 142 6.43 -1.89 4.06
CA ALA A 142 5.17 -1.89 4.80
C ALA A 142 4.89 -3.26 5.44
N ILE A 143 5.03 -4.35 4.68
CA ILE A 143 4.89 -5.72 5.20
C ILE A 143 5.89 -5.98 6.33
N GLY A 144 7.17 -5.65 6.13
CA GLY A 144 8.21 -5.82 7.14
C GLY A 144 7.93 -5.06 8.45
N LEU A 145 7.37 -3.85 8.34
CA LEU A 145 6.94 -3.06 9.50
C LEU A 145 5.82 -3.74 10.28
N MET A 146 4.87 -4.38 9.61
CA MET A 146 3.73 -5.04 10.26
C MET A 146 4.15 -6.17 11.21
N PHE A 147 5.31 -6.80 10.97
CA PHE A 147 5.84 -7.86 11.85
C PHE A 147 6.67 -7.34 13.02
N ARG A 148 6.94 -6.04 13.11
CA ARG A 148 7.65 -5.46 14.25
C ARG A 148 6.80 -5.49 15.51
N SER A 149 7.41 -5.82 16.65
CA SER A 149 6.73 -5.97 17.95
C SER A 149 5.93 -4.71 18.35
N LYS A 150 6.50 -3.52 18.14
CA LYS A 150 5.82 -2.25 18.43
C LYS A 150 4.58 -2.04 17.57
N VAL A 151 4.59 -2.50 16.30
CA VAL A 151 3.45 -2.40 15.39
C VAL A 151 2.38 -3.40 15.80
N LYS A 152 2.76 -4.67 16.06
CA LYS A 152 1.82 -5.67 16.57
C LYS A 152 1.14 -5.20 17.85
N ALA A 153 1.89 -4.69 18.83
CA ALA A 153 1.35 -4.16 20.08
C ALA A 153 0.37 -3.00 19.85
N TYR A 154 0.63 -2.12 18.87
CA TYR A 154 -0.28 -1.02 18.50
C TYR A 154 -1.62 -1.54 17.98
N PHE A 155 -1.61 -2.60 17.18
CA PHE A 155 -2.82 -3.26 16.67
C PHE A 155 -3.43 -4.27 17.64
N ARG A 156 -2.80 -4.53 18.79
CA ARG A 156 -3.22 -5.51 19.80
C ARG A 156 -3.18 -6.96 19.27
N VAL A 157 -2.15 -7.28 18.49
CA VAL A 157 -1.85 -8.62 17.94
C VAL A 157 -0.76 -9.28 18.75
#